data_56b269fc03d74582f4ad04d955bc8a88
#
_entry.id   56b269fc03d74582f4ad04d955bc8a88
#
_cell.length_a   1.000
_cell.length_b   1.000
_cell.length_c   1.000
_cell.angle_alpha   90.00
_cell.angle_beta   90.00
_cell.angle_gamma   90.00
#
_symmetry.space_group_name_H-M   'P 1'
#
loop_
_entity.id
_entity.type
_entity.pdbx_description
1 polymer ?
#
loop_
_entity_poly.entity_id
_entity_poly.type
_entity_poly.pdbx_seq_one_letter_code
_entity_poly.pdbx_strand_id
1 'polypeptide(L)'
;MIRDFKNLLPGVPYVEHPLFARIFDESIDPETRRIAFELATKGYAVLDFPDPDFDSMAESIKQKLHPHYDFEGWRDHGHKAGISLRVQDAWEFDDNVKRIACNEKVLALLSQLYGRQAWPFQTLNFPVGTQQHFHTDSIHFSSSPERFMCGVWVAMEDIDASNGPLMYFPGSHRWPIYTNEHIGKCIAELEGTKSQAIYESMWRDLVEAHEAQPDYFHAKKGQALIWAANLMHGGTKQLDPSRTRWSQVTHYFFDDCAYYTPMMSDPFYGSIAFRTLTNIVTGESVPNRVAGYEIPESFIEATTPGQTNWHAAPAFDPQLYLLANPDVAAAGVDPEQHYLQHGKREKRRLRP
;
A
#
# COMPACT_ATOMS: atom_id res chain seq x y z
N MET A 1 -32.30 -24.95 5.74
CA MET A 1 -31.65 -23.65 6.01
C MET A 1 -30.52 -23.49 5.03
N ILE A 2 -30.64 -22.57 4.09
CA ILE A 2 -29.53 -22.17 3.20
C ILE A 2 -28.53 -21.45 4.12
N ARG A 3 -27.33 -22.02 4.30
CA ARG A 3 -26.27 -21.32 5.06
C ARG A 3 -25.88 -20.06 4.29
N ASP A 4 -25.95 -18.93 4.94
CA ASP A 4 -25.40 -17.69 4.39
C ASP A 4 -23.86 -17.76 4.46
N PHE A 5 -23.27 -18.18 3.35
CA PHE A 5 -21.83 -18.36 3.25
C PHE A 5 -21.06 -17.02 3.33
N LYS A 6 -21.72 -15.89 3.03
CA LYS A 6 -21.12 -14.56 3.07
C LYS A 6 -20.74 -14.15 4.49
N ASN A 7 -21.49 -14.63 5.48
CA ASN A 7 -21.24 -14.33 6.90
C ASN A 7 -20.33 -15.36 7.60
N LEU A 8 -19.81 -16.34 6.88
CA LEU A 8 -18.95 -17.37 7.49
C LEU A 8 -17.61 -16.80 7.97
N LEU A 9 -17.01 -15.93 7.18
CA LEU A 9 -15.70 -15.30 7.45
C LEU A 9 -15.77 -13.79 7.14
N PRO A 10 -16.45 -12.98 7.96
CA PRO A 10 -16.67 -11.55 7.68
C PRO A 10 -15.36 -10.71 7.69
N GLY A 11 -14.27 -11.30 8.18
CA GLY A 11 -12.92 -10.71 8.16
C GLY A 11 -12.08 -11.09 6.94
N VAL A 12 -12.67 -11.68 5.90
CA VAL A 12 -11.98 -12.04 4.65
C VAL A 12 -12.67 -11.37 3.48
N PRO A 13 -11.97 -10.60 2.65
CA PRO A 13 -12.54 -10.04 1.42
C PRO A 13 -13.16 -11.12 0.54
N TYR A 14 -14.31 -10.84 -0.08
CA TYR A 14 -15.01 -11.85 -0.89
C TYR A 14 -14.17 -12.38 -2.05
N VAL A 15 -13.33 -11.54 -2.66
CA VAL A 15 -12.40 -11.93 -3.73
C VAL A 15 -11.30 -12.89 -3.26
N GLU A 16 -11.03 -12.96 -1.96
CA GLU A 16 -10.04 -13.87 -1.35
C GLU A 16 -10.70 -14.98 -0.51
N HIS A 17 -12.04 -15.01 -0.49
CA HIS A 17 -12.78 -15.93 0.36
C HIS A 17 -12.63 -17.39 -0.10
N PRO A 18 -12.44 -18.38 0.80
CA PRO A 18 -12.31 -19.79 0.43
C PRO A 18 -13.56 -20.35 -0.27
N LEU A 19 -14.72 -19.71 -0.12
CA LEU A 19 -15.95 -20.04 -0.82
C LEU A 19 -16.24 -19.10 -2.00
N PHE A 20 -15.21 -18.56 -2.64
CA PHE A 20 -15.30 -17.63 -3.77
C PHE A 20 -16.36 -18.05 -4.80
N ALA A 21 -16.30 -19.30 -5.27
CA ALA A 21 -17.23 -19.82 -6.29
C ALA A 21 -18.70 -19.87 -5.84
N ARG A 22 -18.97 -19.77 -4.53
CA ARG A 22 -20.34 -19.70 -3.97
C ARG A 22 -20.82 -18.26 -3.81
N ILE A 23 -19.88 -17.32 -3.64
CA ILE A 23 -20.18 -15.91 -3.48
C ILE A 23 -20.38 -15.25 -4.85
N PHE A 24 -19.53 -15.62 -5.83
CA PHE A 24 -19.59 -15.14 -7.20
C PHE A 24 -20.13 -16.20 -8.15
N ASP A 25 -21.33 -16.71 -7.85
CA ASP A 25 -22.03 -17.69 -8.67
C ASP A 25 -22.70 -17.04 -9.90
N GLU A 26 -23.46 -17.82 -10.64
CA GLU A 26 -24.12 -17.40 -11.88
C GLU A 26 -25.19 -16.31 -11.70
N SER A 27 -25.62 -16.03 -10.46
CA SER A 27 -26.58 -14.94 -10.16
C SER A 27 -25.95 -13.55 -10.22
N ILE A 28 -24.62 -13.47 -10.14
CA ILE A 28 -23.86 -12.23 -10.25
C ILE A 28 -23.66 -11.90 -11.74
N ASP A 29 -23.74 -10.61 -12.09
CA ASP A 29 -23.56 -10.20 -13.49
C ASP A 29 -22.18 -10.63 -14.04
N PRO A 30 -22.08 -10.93 -15.34
CA PRO A 30 -20.88 -11.54 -15.93
C PRO A 30 -19.62 -10.65 -15.80
N GLU A 31 -19.76 -9.33 -15.87
CA GLU A 31 -18.62 -8.41 -15.79
C GLU A 31 -18.08 -8.33 -14.37
N THR A 32 -18.93 -8.23 -13.36
CA THR A 32 -18.52 -8.30 -11.94
C THR A 32 -17.83 -9.63 -11.63
N ARG A 33 -18.35 -10.75 -12.17
CA ARG A 33 -17.71 -12.08 -12.00
C ARG A 33 -16.33 -12.13 -12.65
N ARG A 34 -16.19 -11.58 -13.86
CA ARG A 34 -14.89 -11.49 -14.55
C ARG A 34 -13.89 -10.72 -13.70
N ILE A 35 -14.28 -9.53 -13.23
CA ILE A 35 -13.44 -8.68 -12.37
C ILE A 35 -13.09 -9.39 -11.07
N ALA A 36 -14.05 -10.02 -10.41
CA ALA A 36 -13.81 -10.79 -9.19
C ALA A 36 -12.82 -11.93 -9.42
N PHE A 37 -12.97 -12.68 -10.52
CA PHE A 37 -12.08 -13.78 -10.86
C PHE A 37 -10.65 -13.30 -11.16
N GLU A 38 -10.51 -12.18 -11.88
CA GLU A 38 -9.20 -11.61 -12.17
C GLU A 38 -8.51 -11.09 -10.91
N LEU A 39 -9.22 -10.37 -10.03
CA LEU A 39 -8.68 -9.96 -8.73
C LEU A 39 -8.27 -11.16 -7.88
N ALA A 40 -9.12 -12.20 -7.80
CA ALA A 40 -8.82 -13.40 -7.02
C ALA A 40 -7.63 -14.20 -7.56
N THR A 41 -7.38 -14.18 -8.87
CA THR A 41 -6.34 -15.01 -9.51
C THR A 41 -5.06 -14.24 -9.82
N LYS A 42 -5.18 -12.99 -10.28
CA LYS A 42 -4.07 -12.15 -10.73
C LYS A 42 -3.71 -11.04 -9.72
N GLY A 43 -4.67 -10.62 -8.88
CA GLY A 43 -4.52 -9.49 -7.96
C GLY A 43 -4.88 -8.15 -8.58
N TYR A 44 -5.32 -8.12 -9.84
CA TYR A 44 -5.78 -6.92 -10.53
C TYR A 44 -6.86 -7.26 -11.55
N ALA A 45 -7.63 -6.25 -11.93
CA ALA A 45 -8.60 -6.32 -13.03
C ALA A 45 -8.67 -4.98 -13.77
N VAL A 46 -8.91 -5.03 -15.08
CA VAL A 46 -9.10 -3.86 -15.93
C VAL A 46 -10.57 -3.69 -16.26
N LEU A 47 -11.04 -2.43 -16.27
CA LEU A 47 -12.39 -2.06 -16.68
C LEU A 47 -12.38 -0.70 -17.38
N ASP A 48 -13.43 -0.40 -18.14
CA ASP A 48 -13.67 0.95 -18.61
C ASP A 48 -14.29 1.78 -17.47
N PHE A 49 -13.74 2.98 -17.23
CA PHE A 49 -14.20 3.81 -16.11
C PHE A 49 -15.67 4.25 -16.36
N PRO A 50 -16.59 3.96 -15.43
CA PRO A 50 -18.03 4.01 -15.71
C PRO A 50 -18.65 5.41 -15.55
N ASP A 51 -18.05 6.43 -16.16
CA ASP A 51 -18.58 7.81 -16.18
C ASP A 51 -18.62 8.34 -17.62
N PRO A 52 -19.81 8.72 -18.14
CA PRO A 52 -19.95 9.20 -19.51
C PRO A 52 -19.25 10.54 -19.78
N ASP A 53 -18.99 11.34 -18.74
CA ASP A 53 -18.33 12.63 -18.83
C ASP A 53 -16.82 12.55 -18.61
N PHE A 54 -16.26 11.33 -18.52
CA PHE A 54 -14.86 11.12 -18.14
C PHE A 54 -13.89 11.95 -18.99
N ASP A 55 -14.11 12.02 -20.30
CA ASP A 55 -13.23 12.77 -21.20
C ASP A 55 -13.15 14.26 -20.85
N SER A 56 -14.29 14.87 -20.57
CA SER A 56 -14.34 16.28 -20.18
C SER A 56 -13.74 16.52 -18.79
N MET A 57 -13.98 15.60 -17.85
CA MET A 57 -13.36 15.66 -16.53
C MET A 57 -11.83 15.55 -16.60
N ALA A 58 -11.32 14.59 -17.37
CA ALA A 58 -9.88 14.39 -17.54
C ALA A 58 -9.20 15.65 -18.09
N GLU A 59 -9.76 16.28 -19.11
CA GLU A 59 -9.19 17.52 -19.68
C GLU A 59 -9.26 18.70 -18.68
N SER A 60 -10.35 18.82 -17.94
CA SER A 60 -10.48 19.83 -16.88
C SER A 60 -9.44 19.66 -15.77
N ILE A 61 -9.25 18.42 -15.29
CA ILE A 61 -8.22 18.08 -14.28
C ILE A 61 -6.83 18.43 -14.79
N LYS A 62 -6.49 18.04 -16.02
CA LYS A 62 -5.19 18.37 -16.64
C LYS A 62 -4.93 19.86 -16.65
N GLN A 63 -5.91 20.66 -17.11
CA GLN A 63 -5.80 22.11 -17.17
C GLN A 63 -5.61 22.73 -15.78
N LYS A 64 -6.39 22.30 -14.80
CA LYS A 64 -6.37 22.86 -13.45
C LYS A 64 -5.12 22.48 -12.68
N LEU A 65 -4.66 21.23 -12.82
CA LEU A 65 -3.47 20.75 -12.10
C LEU A 65 -2.15 21.10 -12.80
N HIS A 66 -2.14 21.41 -14.08
CA HIS A 66 -0.91 21.72 -14.84
C HIS A 66 -0.01 22.74 -14.13
N PRO A 67 -0.52 23.87 -13.56
CA PRO A 67 0.32 24.85 -12.87
C PRO A 67 0.97 24.35 -11.58
N HIS A 68 0.54 23.23 -11.02
CA HIS A 68 1.12 22.64 -9.80
C HIS A 68 2.37 21.80 -10.07
N TYR A 69 2.78 21.63 -11.34
CA TYR A 69 3.89 20.77 -11.71
C TYR A 69 5.02 21.53 -12.39
N ASP A 70 6.24 21.31 -11.94
CA ASP A 70 7.46 21.78 -12.61
C ASP A 70 7.90 20.76 -13.69
N PHE A 71 7.27 20.83 -14.85
CA PHE A 71 7.61 19.95 -15.97
C PHE A 71 9.01 20.19 -16.53
N GLU A 72 9.47 21.44 -16.51
CA GLU A 72 10.77 21.82 -17.07
C GLU A 72 11.90 21.27 -16.20
N GLY A 73 11.88 21.57 -14.91
CA GLY A 73 12.84 21.02 -13.95
C GLY A 73 12.80 19.48 -13.88
N TRP A 74 11.61 18.89 -14.07
CA TRP A 74 11.50 17.44 -14.12
C TRP A 74 12.19 16.85 -15.36
N ARG A 75 12.00 17.43 -16.55
CA ARG A 75 12.65 16.95 -17.79
C ARG A 75 14.16 17.07 -17.70
N ASP A 76 14.65 18.15 -17.13
CA ASP A 76 16.09 18.41 -17.04
C ASP A 76 16.81 17.53 -16.01
N HIS A 77 16.20 17.32 -14.85
CA HIS A 77 16.84 16.67 -13.69
C HIS A 77 16.00 15.52 -13.11
N GLY A 78 14.71 15.75 -12.84
CA GLY A 78 13.86 14.81 -12.13
C GLY A 78 13.67 13.49 -12.84
N HIS A 79 13.50 13.50 -14.17
CA HIS A 79 13.38 12.31 -15.01
C HIS A 79 14.59 11.39 -14.88
N LYS A 80 15.80 11.95 -14.93
CA LYS A 80 17.06 11.19 -14.79
C LYS A 80 17.25 10.63 -13.39
N ALA A 81 16.77 11.35 -12.38
CA ALA A 81 16.85 10.96 -10.98
C ALA A 81 15.74 10.00 -10.53
N GLY A 82 14.79 9.66 -11.42
CA GLY A 82 13.64 8.81 -11.09
C GLY A 82 12.62 9.50 -10.18
N ILE A 83 12.58 10.84 -10.18
CA ILE A 83 11.64 11.63 -9.38
C ILE A 83 10.30 11.68 -10.11
N SER A 84 9.20 11.39 -9.41
CA SER A 84 7.84 11.57 -9.95
C SER A 84 7.30 12.97 -9.63
N LEU A 85 6.46 13.47 -10.54
CA LEU A 85 5.60 14.62 -10.26
C LEU A 85 4.25 14.10 -9.77
N ARG A 86 3.74 14.64 -8.66
CA ARG A 86 2.40 14.29 -8.16
C ARG A 86 1.77 15.42 -7.38
N VAL A 87 0.45 15.51 -7.47
CA VAL A 87 -0.38 16.25 -6.50
C VAL A 87 -1.15 15.21 -5.70
N GLN A 88 -1.02 15.28 -4.38
CA GLN A 88 -1.77 14.44 -3.46
C GLN A 88 -3.00 15.18 -3.00
N ASP A 89 -4.11 14.45 -2.87
CA ASP A 89 -5.39 14.93 -2.33
C ASP A 89 -5.97 16.16 -3.04
N ALA A 90 -5.78 16.22 -4.38
CA ALA A 90 -6.40 17.26 -5.19
C ALA A 90 -7.93 17.28 -5.13
N TRP A 91 -8.57 16.23 -4.60
CA TRP A 91 -10.01 16.18 -4.34
C TRP A 91 -10.49 17.31 -3.40
N GLU A 92 -9.60 17.89 -2.59
CA GLU A 92 -9.92 18.99 -1.66
C GLU A 92 -10.24 20.31 -2.39
N PHE A 93 -9.75 20.47 -3.64
CA PHE A 93 -9.90 21.70 -4.41
C PHE A 93 -10.34 21.48 -5.86
N ASP A 94 -10.52 20.23 -6.29
CA ASP A 94 -10.99 19.88 -7.64
C ASP A 94 -12.16 18.88 -7.58
N ASP A 95 -13.35 19.35 -7.97
CA ASP A 95 -14.58 18.54 -7.95
C ASP A 95 -14.53 17.36 -8.93
N ASN A 96 -13.80 17.45 -10.05
CA ASN A 96 -13.66 16.33 -10.98
C ASN A 96 -12.76 15.22 -10.42
N VAL A 97 -11.68 15.59 -9.73
CA VAL A 97 -10.85 14.61 -8.98
C VAL A 97 -11.71 13.91 -7.93
N LYS A 98 -12.52 14.66 -7.16
CA LYS A 98 -13.46 14.11 -6.19
C LYS A 98 -14.50 13.21 -6.86
N ARG A 99 -15.08 13.63 -8.00
CA ARG A 99 -16.09 12.85 -8.75
C ARG A 99 -15.52 11.51 -9.24
N ILE A 100 -14.28 11.48 -9.72
CA ILE A 100 -13.60 10.21 -10.06
C ILE A 100 -13.45 9.32 -8.83
N ALA A 101 -12.95 9.87 -7.73
CA ALA A 101 -12.74 9.11 -6.48
C ALA A 101 -14.05 8.56 -5.90
N CYS A 102 -15.13 9.32 -5.98
CA CYS A 102 -16.45 9.02 -5.41
C CYS A 102 -17.44 8.41 -6.42
N ASN A 103 -16.97 7.88 -7.57
CA ASN A 103 -17.86 7.30 -8.55
C ASN A 103 -18.70 6.16 -7.96
N GLU A 104 -20.01 6.32 -7.96
CA GLU A 104 -20.94 5.41 -7.29
C GLU A 104 -20.88 3.97 -7.82
N LYS A 105 -20.67 3.82 -9.14
CA LYS A 105 -20.56 2.47 -9.76
C LYS A 105 -19.27 1.76 -9.33
N VAL A 106 -18.17 2.51 -9.23
CA VAL A 106 -16.90 1.97 -8.73
C VAL A 106 -17.04 1.59 -7.25
N LEU A 107 -17.63 2.46 -6.42
CA LEU A 107 -17.87 2.18 -5.00
C LEU A 107 -18.77 0.95 -4.80
N ALA A 108 -19.85 0.84 -5.57
CA ALA A 108 -20.73 -0.31 -5.52
C ALA A 108 -20.02 -1.61 -5.93
N LEU A 109 -19.23 -1.58 -7.02
CA LEU A 109 -18.42 -2.70 -7.47
C LEU A 109 -17.43 -3.14 -6.40
N LEU A 110 -16.63 -2.21 -5.87
CA LEU A 110 -15.65 -2.52 -4.82
C LEU A 110 -16.32 -3.07 -3.57
N SER A 111 -17.46 -2.50 -3.16
CA SER A 111 -18.22 -2.99 -2.00
C SER A 111 -18.71 -4.44 -2.22
N GLN A 112 -19.13 -4.77 -3.43
CA GLN A 112 -19.54 -6.14 -3.78
C GLN A 112 -18.35 -7.11 -3.81
N LEU A 113 -17.20 -6.67 -4.31
CA LEU A 113 -15.99 -7.49 -4.40
C LEU A 113 -15.38 -7.82 -3.04
N TYR A 114 -15.47 -6.89 -2.10
CA TYR A 114 -14.86 -7.04 -0.77
C TYR A 114 -15.86 -7.45 0.31
N GLY A 115 -17.18 -7.29 0.07
CA GLY A 115 -18.23 -7.65 1.05
C GLY A 115 -18.41 -6.64 2.17
N ARG A 116 -17.83 -5.45 2.06
CA ARG A 116 -17.97 -4.31 2.98
C ARG A 116 -18.10 -3.02 2.17
N GLN A 117 -18.71 -2.00 2.73
CA GLN A 117 -18.82 -0.70 2.06
C GLN A 117 -17.43 -0.11 1.80
N ALA A 118 -17.14 0.16 0.52
CA ALA A 118 -15.92 0.83 0.09
C ALA A 118 -16.04 2.35 0.24
N TRP A 119 -14.94 3.01 0.57
CA TRP A 119 -14.83 4.46 0.60
C TRP A 119 -13.42 4.92 0.25
N PRO A 120 -13.28 6.03 -0.53
CA PRO A 120 -11.98 6.58 -0.90
C PRO A 120 -11.39 7.39 0.26
N PHE A 121 -10.05 7.28 0.45
CA PHE A 121 -9.34 8.02 1.49
C PHE A 121 -8.17 8.87 0.99
N GLN A 122 -7.73 8.66 -0.24
CA GLN A 122 -6.60 9.39 -0.82
C GLN A 122 -6.71 9.44 -2.33
N THR A 123 -6.33 10.57 -2.92
CA THR A 123 -6.13 10.70 -4.36
C THR A 123 -4.71 11.14 -4.69
N LEU A 124 -4.16 10.61 -5.78
CA LEU A 124 -2.87 11.00 -6.32
C LEU A 124 -3.01 11.27 -7.80
N ASN A 125 -2.66 12.47 -8.24
CA ASN A 125 -2.67 12.83 -9.65
C ASN A 125 -1.25 12.95 -10.18
N PHE A 126 -0.96 12.22 -11.25
CA PHE A 126 0.35 12.14 -11.87
C PHE A 126 0.28 12.63 -13.31
N PRO A 127 1.11 13.62 -13.72
CA PRO A 127 1.19 14.07 -15.10
C PRO A 127 2.24 13.30 -15.92
N VAL A 128 3.11 12.51 -15.25
CA VAL A 128 4.21 11.74 -15.85
C VAL A 128 4.32 10.38 -15.17
N GLY A 129 5.07 9.45 -15.76
CA GLY A 129 5.37 8.15 -15.17
C GLY A 129 6.09 8.28 -13.82
N THR A 130 5.67 7.51 -12.82
CA THR A 130 6.23 7.61 -11.46
C THR A 130 7.66 7.14 -11.38
N GLN A 131 8.08 6.21 -12.26
CA GLN A 131 9.39 5.55 -12.22
C GLN A 131 9.71 4.93 -10.84
N GLN A 132 8.67 4.69 -10.05
CA GLN A 132 8.79 4.17 -8.69
C GLN A 132 9.15 2.69 -8.73
N HIS A 133 10.10 2.29 -7.87
CA HIS A 133 10.40 0.89 -7.65
C HIS A 133 9.11 0.11 -7.33
N PHE A 134 9.01 -1.13 -7.79
CA PHE A 134 7.87 -1.96 -7.44
C PHE A 134 7.82 -2.24 -5.93
N HIS A 135 6.61 -2.21 -5.39
CA HIS A 135 6.29 -2.30 -3.98
C HIS A 135 4.89 -2.90 -3.79
N THR A 136 4.51 -3.18 -2.55
CA THR A 136 3.11 -3.44 -2.19
C THR A 136 2.58 -2.27 -1.36
N ASP A 137 1.33 -1.89 -1.61
CA ASP A 137 0.67 -0.86 -0.81
C ASP A 137 0.41 -1.31 0.62
N SER A 138 0.28 -2.63 0.85
CA SER A 138 -0.04 -3.21 2.17
C SER A 138 0.91 -2.79 3.28
N ILE A 139 2.18 -2.43 2.96
CA ILE A 139 3.14 -1.99 3.96
C ILE A 139 2.89 -0.54 4.40
N HIS A 140 2.27 0.25 3.54
CA HIS A 140 1.94 1.66 3.78
C HIS A 140 0.50 1.84 4.26
N PHE A 141 -0.41 1.02 3.73
CA PHE A 141 -1.86 1.11 3.92
C PHE A 141 -2.42 -0.28 4.20
N SER A 142 -2.57 -0.61 5.48
CA SER A 142 -3.15 -1.89 5.88
C SER A 142 -4.36 -1.72 6.77
N SER A 143 -5.09 -2.79 6.92
CA SER A 143 -6.27 -2.86 7.77
C SER A 143 -6.20 -4.08 8.70
N SER A 144 -6.95 -4.05 9.78
CA SER A 144 -7.27 -5.24 10.58
C SER A 144 -8.81 -5.34 10.65
N PRO A 145 -9.43 -6.42 10.10
CA PRO A 145 -8.81 -7.55 9.41
C PRO A 145 -8.03 -7.14 8.18
N GLU A 146 -7.01 -7.95 7.83
CA GLU A 146 -6.10 -7.67 6.71
C GLU A 146 -6.80 -7.63 5.35
N ARG A 147 -6.18 -6.96 4.36
CA ARG A 147 -6.53 -6.97 2.93
C ARG A 147 -7.79 -6.20 2.54
N PHE A 148 -8.41 -5.45 3.46
CA PHE A 148 -9.51 -4.54 3.15
C PHE A 148 -8.98 -3.17 2.69
N MET A 149 -8.15 -3.20 1.64
CA MET A 149 -7.63 -2.04 0.92
C MET A 149 -7.42 -2.39 -0.54
N CYS A 150 -7.73 -1.46 -1.43
CA CYS A 150 -7.39 -1.57 -2.85
C CYS A 150 -7.12 -0.19 -3.45
N GLY A 151 -6.46 -0.18 -4.60
CA GLY A 151 -6.28 1.00 -5.41
C GLY A 151 -7.05 0.90 -6.73
N VAL A 152 -7.44 2.06 -7.24
CA VAL A 152 -7.98 2.21 -8.61
C VAL A 152 -7.18 3.30 -9.32
N TRP A 153 -6.51 2.92 -10.37
CA TRP A 153 -5.77 3.82 -11.25
C TRP A 153 -6.54 4.03 -12.54
N VAL A 154 -6.70 5.28 -12.98
CA VAL A 154 -7.45 5.62 -14.18
C VAL A 154 -6.56 6.40 -15.15
N ALA A 155 -6.48 5.95 -16.40
CA ALA A 155 -5.73 6.61 -17.46
C ALA A 155 -6.50 7.84 -17.99
N MET A 156 -5.88 9.01 -17.96
CA MET A 156 -6.45 10.24 -18.54
C MET A 156 -5.95 10.52 -19.97
N GLU A 157 -5.16 9.62 -20.52
CA GLU A 157 -4.65 9.61 -21.89
C GLU A 157 -4.18 8.21 -22.27
N ASP A 158 -3.87 7.99 -23.55
CA ASP A 158 -3.34 6.72 -24.01
C ASP A 158 -1.92 6.48 -23.49
N ILE A 159 -1.71 5.31 -22.95
CA ILE A 159 -0.45 4.87 -22.33
C ILE A 159 0.16 3.76 -23.15
N ASP A 160 1.44 3.88 -23.49
CA ASP A 160 2.23 2.86 -24.17
C ASP A 160 3.62 2.69 -23.52
N ALA A 161 4.47 1.87 -24.12
CA ALA A 161 5.80 1.59 -23.58
C ALA A 161 6.71 2.82 -23.43
N SER A 162 6.45 3.92 -24.18
CA SER A 162 7.33 5.09 -24.20
C SER A 162 7.06 6.09 -23.07
N ASN A 163 5.82 6.15 -22.57
CA ASN A 163 5.44 7.12 -21.54
C ASN A 163 5.29 6.55 -20.12
N GLY A 164 5.89 5.38 -19.85
CA GLY A 164 6.05 4.84 -18.50
C GLY A 164 4.79 4.16 -17.96
N PRO A 165 4.33 3.04 -18.57
CA PRO A 165 3.18 2.28 -18.10
C PRO A 165 3.35 1.75 -16.68
N LEU A 166 2.26 1.40 -16.03
CA LEU A 166 2.30 0.61 -14.80
C LEU A 166 2.88 -0.78 -15.09
N MET A 167 3.67 -1.27 -14.15
CA MET A 167 4.19 -2.63 -14.10
C MET A 167 3.64 -3.32 -12.86
N TYR A 168 3.23 -4.57 -12.99
CA TYR A 168 2.73 -5.36 -11.86
C TYR A 168 3.05 -6.84 -12.07
N PHE A 169 3.11 -7.60 -10.96
CA PHE A 169 3.44 -9.03 -10.97
C PHE A 169 2.20 -9.85 -10.63
N PRO A 170 1.53 -10.45 -11.64
CA PRO A 170 0.31 -11.22 -11.44
C PRO A 170 0.50 -12.34 -10.42
N GLY A 171 -0.45 -12.48 -9.49
CA GLY A 171 -0.42 -13.50 -8.45
C GLY A 171 0.37 -13.14 -7.19
N SER A 172 1.22 -12.09 -7.22
CA SER A 172 2.02 -11.67 -6.07
C SER A 172 1.16 -11.18 -4.88
N HIS A 173 -0.08 -10.77 -5.12
CA HIS A 173 -1.03 -10.41 -4.05
C HIS A 173 -1.28 -11.56 -3.06
N ARG A 174 -1.04 -12.81 -3.47
CA ARG A 174 -1.18 -14.01 -2.62
C ARG A 174 0.03 -14.27 -1.72
N TRP A 175 1.12 -13.57 -1.93
CA TRP A 175 2.26 -13.66 -1.02
C TRP A 175 1.86 -13.12 0.36
N PRO A 176 2.55 -13.52 1.43
CA PRO A 176 2.33 -12.94 2.74
C PRO A 176 2.47 -11.41 2.70
N ILE A 177 1.75 -10.71 3.57
CA ILE A 177 2.03 -9.30 3.83
C ILE A 177 3.29 -9.28 4.69
N TYR A 178 4.41 -8.88 4.10
CA TYR A 178 5.68 -8.82 4.80
C TYR A 178 5.79 -7.51 5.57
N THR A 179 5.94 -7.63 6.89
CA THR A 179 6.05 -6.53 7.85
C THR A 179 7.44 -6.51 8.48
N ASN A 180 7.68 -5.61 9.44
CA ASN A 180 9.01 -5.42 10.05
C ASN A 180 9.58 -6.71 10.64
N GLU A 181 8.77 -7.50 11.34
CA GLU A 181 9.20 -8.76 11.93
C GLU A 181 9.65 -9.80 10.90
N HIS A 182 9.06 -9.80 9.70
CA HIS A 182 9.44 -10.71 8.62
C HIS A 182 10.83 -10.39 8.05
N ILE A 183 11.20 -9.11 8.04
CA ILE A 183 12.54 -8.67 7.62
C ILE A 183 13.53 -8.61 8.79
N GLY A 184 13.12 -9.07 9.98
CA GLY A 184 13.96 -9.10 11.19
C GLY A 184 14.30 -7.70 11.71
N LYS A 185 13.36 -6.73 11.60
CA LYS A 185 13.53 -5.35 12.00
C LYS A 185 12.43 -4.92 12.97
N CYS A 186 12.70 -3.87 13.74
CA CYS A 186 11.71 -3.11 14.47
C CYS A 186 11.83 -1.61 14.10
N ILE A 187 10.82 -0.81 14.45
CA ILE A 187 10.77 0.62 14.11
C ILE A 187 12.03 1.36 14.56
N ALA A 188 12.53 1.08 15.78
CA ALA A 188 13.70 1.75 16.33
C ALA A 188 14.96 1.56 15.47
N GLU A 189 15.08 0.44 14.75
CA GLU A 189 16.19 0.19 13.82
C GLU A 189 16.01 0.87 12.48
N LEU A 190 14.78 1.31 12.17
CA LEU A 190 14.43 1.98 10.93
C LEU A 190 14.52 3.51 11.03
N GLU A 191 14.59 4.06 12.25
CA GLU A 191 14.77 5.49 12.48
C GLU A 191 16.03 6.03 11.80
N GLY A 192 15.87 7.14 11.05
CA GLY A 192 16.96 7.78 10.32
C GLY A 192 17.43 7.05 9.06
N THR A 193 16.85 5.90 8.73
CA THR A 193 17.10 5.20 7.48
C THR A 193 16.03 5.56 6.44
N LYS A 194 16.33 5.34 5.15
CA LYS A 194 15.27 5.24 4.14
C LYS A 194 14.60 3.88 4.33
N SER A 195 13.67 3.80 5.28
CA SER A 195 13.01 2.54 5.70
C SER A 195 12.45 1.74 4.52
N GLN A 196 11.93 2.40 3.49
CA GLN A 196 11.46 1.74 2.27
C GLN A 196 12.59 1.04 1.49
N ALA A 197 13.84 1.53 1.54
CA ALA A 197 14.94 0.91 0.81
C ALA A 197 15.24 -0.54 1.26
N ILE A 198 14.96 -0.88 2.51
CA ILE A 198 15.10 -2.24 3.04
C ILE A 198 14.05 -3.15 2.41
N TYR A 199 12.82 -2.67 2.30
CA TYR A 199 11.73 -3.39 1.63
C TYR A 199 11.98 -3.52 0.13
N GLU A 200 12.52 -2.50 -0.53
CA GLU A 200 12.82 -2.54 -1.97
C GLU A 200 13.84 -3.65 -2.31
N SER A 201 14.86 -3.86 -1.45
CA SER A 201 15.78 -4.98 -1.61
C SER A 201 15.07 -6.33 -1.46
N MET A 202 14.28 -6.49 -0.39
CA MET A 202 13.49 -7.71 -0.16
C MET A 202 12.53 -8.00 -1.33
N TRP A 203 11.79 -7.01 -1.81
CA TRP A 203 10.85 -7.20 -2.93
C TRP A 203 11.57 -7.63 -4.20
N ARG A 204 12.76 -7.10 -4.48
CA ARG A 204 13.58 -7.54 -5.62
C ARG A 204 13.96 -9.01 -5.49
N ASP A 205 14.46 -9.39 -4.32
CA ASP A 205 14.88 -10.77 -4.05
C ASP A 205 13.68 -11.74 -4.13
N LEU A 206 12.50 -11.33 -3.65
CA LEU A 206 11.26 -12.12 -3.77
C LEU A 206 10.82 -12.31 -5.22
N VAL A 207 10.82 -11.24 -6.03
CA VAL A 207 10.46 -11.31 -7.45
C VAL A 207 11.41 -12.26 -8.19
N GLU A 208 12.71 -12.18 -7.91
CA GLU A 208 13.72 -13.07 -8.48
C GLU A 208 13.52 -14.52 -8.02
N ALA A 209 13.35 -14.75 -6.71
CA ALA A 209 13.19 -16.11 -6.15
C ALA A 209 11.90 -16.81 -6.63
N HIS A 210 10.85 -16.05 -6.91
CA HIS A 210 9.62 -16.57 -7.50
C HIS A 210 9.63 -16.65 -9.03
N GLU A 211 10.71 -16.22 -9.69
CA GLU A 211 10.80 -16.10 -11.14
C GLU A 211 9.58 -15.34 -11.73
N ALA A 212 9.06 -14.38 -10.95
CA ALA A 212 7.83 -13.68 -11.28
C ALA A 212 8.03 -12.77 -12.50
N GLN A 213 7.14 -12.91 -13.49
CA GLN A 213 7.19 -12.11 -14.70
C GLN A 213 6.25 -10.91 -14.59
N PRO A 214 6.70 -9.70 -14.96
CA PRO A 214 5.85 -8.52 -14.92
C PRO A 214 4.90 -8.48 -16.11
N ASP A 215 3.70 -7.97 -15.85
CA ASP A 215 2.78 -7.46 -16.87
C ASP A 215 2.83 -5.93 -16.90
N TYR A 216 2.45 -5.34 -18.04
CA TYR A 216 2.46 -3.90 -18.25
C TYR A 216 1.09 -3.40 -18.71
N PHE A 217 0.61 -2.33 -18.09
CA PHE A 217 -0.68 -1.76 -18.44
C PHE A 217 -0.55 -0.67 -19.52
N HIS A 218 -0.69 -1.08 -20.77
CA HIS A 218 -0.83 -0.17 -21.92
C HIS A 218 -2.29 0.24 -22.03
N ALA A 219 -2.67 1.25 -21.28
CA ALA A 219 -4.05 1.67 -21.15
C ALA A 219 -4.50 2.61 -22.29
N LYS A 220 -5.78 2.51 -22.67
CA LYS A 220 -6.47 3.57 -23.40
C LYS A 220 -7.03 4.59 -22.42
N LYS A 221 -7.16 5.85 -22.85
CA LYS A 221 -7.84 6.89 -22.07
C LYS A 221 -9.21 6.38 -21.60
N GLY A 222 -9.50 6.55 -20.32
CA GLY A 222 -10.73 6.06 -19.70
C GLY A 222 -10.67 4.61 -19.21
N GLN A 223 -9.61 3.86 -19.47
CA GLN A 223 -9.44 2.57 -18.84
C GLN A 223 -8.92 2.71 -17.40
N ALA A 224 -9.44 1.87 -16.53
CA ALA A 224 -9.06 1.80 -15.13
C ALA A 224 -8.51 0.41 -14.78
N LEU A 225 -7.58 0.38 -13.82
CA LEU A 225 -7.03 -0.82 -13.24
C LEU A 225 -7.30 -0.81 -11.75
N ILE A 226 -8.01 -1.83 -11.26
CA ILE A 226 -8.17 -2.11 -9.82
C ILE A 226 -7.07 -3.08 -9.42
N TRP A 227 -6.39 -2.83 -8.29
CA TRP A 227 -5.43 -3.78 -7.72
C TRP A 227 -5.65 -4.00 -6.22
N ALA A 228 -5.40 -5.23 -5.78
CA ALA A 228 -5.38 -5.59 -4.38
C ALA A 228 -4.15 -4.97 -3.69
N ALA A 229 -4.28 -4.51 -2.45
CA ALA A 229 -3.22 -3.82 -1.71
C ALA A 229 -1.87 -4.55 -1.69
N ASN A 230 -1.88 -5.88 -1.67
CA ASN A 230 -0.67 -6.70 -1.63
C ASN A 230 -0.13 -7.08 -3.02
N LEU A 231 -0.71 -6.58 -4.12
CA LEU A 231 -0.14 -6.78 -5.45
C LEU A 231 1.19 -6.01 -5.57
N MET A 232 2.26 -6.72 -5.94
CA MET A 232 3.53 -6.08 -6.27
C MET A 232 3.37 -5.28 -7.57
N HIS A 233 3.54 -3.95 -7.49
CA HIS A 233 3.38 -3.06 -8.62
C HIS A 233 4.32 -1.85 -8.54
N GLY A 234 4.50 -1.15 -9.65
CA GLY A 234 5.35 0.04 -9.73
C GLY A 234 5.18 0.79 -11.05
N GLY A 235 6.00 1.82 -11.23
CA GLY A 235 6.06 2.59 -12.48
C GLY A 235 7.31 2.23 -13.27
N THR A 236 7.15 1.92 -14.56
CA THR A 236 8.31 1.73 -15.43
C THR A 236 8.99 3.06 -15.74
N LYS A 237 10.20 2.97 -16.24
CA LYS A 237 10.93 4.15 -16.72
C LYS A 237 10.18 4.77 -17.89
N GLN A 238 9.97 6.07 -17.84
CA GLN A 238 9.45 6.83 -18.98
C GLN A 238 10.59 7.00 -20.00
N LEU A 239 10.42 6.45 -21.20
CA LEU A 239 11.46 6.45 -22.23
C LEU A 239 11.51 7.77 -23.00
N ASP A 240 10.35 8.41 -23.17
CA ASP A 240 10.23 9.71 -23.83
C ASP A 240 9.82 10.79 -22.82
N PRO A 241 10.75 11.60 -22.31
CA PRO A 241 10.45 12.64 -21.33
C PRO A 241 9.68 13.84 -21.89
N SER A 242 9.49 13.91 -23.23
CA SER A 242 8.64 14.94 -23.84
C SER A 242 7.15 14.63 -23.71
N ARG A 243 6.79 13.38 -23.50
CA ARG A 243 5.42 12.92 -23.34
C ARG A 243 4.94 13.09 -21.90
N THR A 244 3.63 13.06 -21.73
CA THR A 244 2.96 12.97 -20.44
C THR A 244 2.41 11.55 -20.21
N ARG A 245 1.98 11.29 -18.98
CA ARG A 245 1.22 10.10 -18.58
C ARG A 245 0.23 10.48 -17.49
N TRP A 246 -0.75 11.30 -17.89
CA TRP A 246 -1.77 11.76 -16.96
C TRP A 246 -2.63 10.61 -16.43
N SER A 247 -2.75 10.56 -15.13
CA SER A 247 -3.53 9.54 -14.44
C SER A 247 -3.95 10.00 -13.04
N GLN A 248 -5.00 9.38 -12.53
CA GLN A 248 -5.40 9.49 -11.13
C GLN A 248 -5.36 8.12 -10.48
N VAL A 249 -4.75 8.04 -9.30
CA VAL A 249 -4.91 6.94 -8.36
C VAL A 249 -5.90 7.37 -7.29
N THR A 250 -6.81 6.48 -6.96
CA THR A 250 -7.64 6.61 -5.75
C THR A 250 -7.45 5.35 -4.90
N HIS A 251 -7.12 5.54 -3.62
CA HIS A 251 -7.02 4.46 -2.65
C HIS A 251 -8.31 4.34 -1.84
N TYR A 252 -8.76 3.10 -1.66
CA TYR A 252 -10.00 2.77 -0.97
C TYR A 252 -9.73 1.86 0.23
N PHE A 253 -10.38 2.17 1.33
CA PHE A 253 -10.58 1.27 2.45
C PHE A 253 -12.04 0.80 2.48
N PHE A 254 -12.33 -0.09 3.42
CA PHE A 254 -13.63 -0.69 3.62
C PHE A 254 -14.05 -0.54 5.08
N ASP A 255 -15.35 -0.46 5.34
CA ASP A 255 -15.89 -0.26 6.68
C ASP A 255 -15.49 -1.36 7.66
N ASP A 256 -15.63 -1.03 8.96
CA ASP A 256 -15.43 -1.94 10.09
C ASP A 256 -14.01 -2.55 10.13
N CYS A 257 -13.01 -1.70 9.93
CA CYS A 257 -11.59 -2.04 10.06
C CYS A 257 -10.86 -1.07 10.99
N ALA A 258 -9.77 -1.54 11.56
CA ALA A 258 -8.72 -0.67 12.06
C ALA A 258 -7.71 -0.41 10.92
N TYR A 259 -7.31 0.82 10.71
CA TYR A 259 -6.46 1.25 9.60
C TYR A 259 -5.11 1.70 10.16
N TYR A 260 -4.03 1.12 9.66
CA TYR A 260 -2.70 1.40 10.19
C TYR A 260 -1.60 1.28 9.12
N THR A 261 -0.39 1.71 9.48
CA THR A 261 0.80 1.63 8.63
C THR A 261 1.75 0.57 9.17
N PRO A 262 1.80 -0.65 8.60
CA PRO A 262 2.65 -1.74 9.10
C PRO A 262 4.13 -1.38 9.20
N MET A 263 4.70 -0.69 8.23
CA MET A 263 6.10 -0.26 8.24
C MET A 263 6.46 0.60 9.47
N MET A 264 5.46 1.28 10.04
CA MET A 264 5.59 2.14 11.21
C MET A 264 4.98 1.52 12.47
N SER A 265 4.80 0.18 12.49
CA SER A 265 4.12 -0.52 13.59
C SER A 265 4.92 -1.72 14.03
N ASP A 266 4.99 -1.91 15.35
CA ASP A 266 5.47 -3.12 16.02
C ASP A 266 4.37 -3.60 16.99
N PRO A 267 3.29 -4.25 16.49
CA PRO A 267 2.08 -4.51 17.28
C PRO A 267 2.33 -5.33 18.54
N PHE A 268 3.26 -6.30 18.51
CA PHE A 268 3.59 -7.12 19.67
C PHE A 268 4.36 -6.35 20.76
N TYR A 269 4.93 -5.20 20.41
CA TYR A 269 5.50 -4.26 21.38
C TYR A 269 4.51 -3.16 21.79
N GLY A 270 3.25 -3.26 21.36
CA GLY A 270 2.22 -2.28 21.66
C GLY A 270 2.38 -0.95 20.90
N SER A 271 3.13 -0.94 19.81
CA SER A 271 3.33 0.25 18.98
C SER A 271 2.59 0.08 17.65
N ILE A 272 1.52 0.85 17.45
CA ILE A 272 0.68 0.76 16.25
C ILE A 272 0.49 2.16 15.68
N ALA A 273 0.94 2.35 14.44
CA ALA A 273 0.75 3.59 13.70
C ALA A 273 -0.66 3.62 13.08
N PHE A 274 -1.68 3.83 13.91
CA PHE A 274 -3.04 4.04 13.44
C PHE A 274 -3.12 5.24 12.50
N ARG A 275 -4.00 5.15 11.52
CA ARG A 275 -4.23 6.23 10.57
C ARG A 275 -5.47 7.02 10.96
N THR A 276 -5.34 8.35 10.95
CA THR A 276 -6.47 9.28 10.97
C THR A 276 -6.88 9.52 9.53
N LEU A 277 -8.08 9.13 9.16
CA LEU A 277 -8.56 9.12 7.78
C LEU A 277 -9.85 9.88 7.63
N THR A 278 -10.01 10.53 6.48
CA THR A 278 -11.25 11.17 6.07
C THR A 278 -11.88 10.37 4.93
N ASN A 279 -13.15 10.04 5.04
CA ASN A 279 -13.92 9.51 3.93
C ASN A 279 -14.21 10.63 2.94
N ILE A 280 -13.64 10.56 1.74
CA ILE A 280 -13.78 11.61 0.72
C ILE A 280 -15.23 11.81 0.29
N VAL A 281 -16.09 10.76 0.36
CA VAL A 281 -17.51 10.88 0.02
C VAL A 281 -18.23 11.82 0.96
N THR A 282 -18.07 11.61 2.28
CA THR A 282 -18.79 12.33 3.32
C THR A 282 -18.05 13.56 3.84
N GLY A 283 -16.73 13.61 3.71
CA GLY A 283 -15.86 14.62 4.33
C GLY A 283 -15.66 14.41 5.83
N GLU A 284 -16.12 13.28 6.38
CA GLU A 284 -16.05 12.99 7.82
C GLU A 284 -14.87 12.09 8.17
N SER A 285 -14.36 12.23 9.39
CA SER A 285 -13.34 11.33 9.94
C SER A 285 -13.92 9.93 10.13
N VAL A 286 -13.13 8.91 9.82
CA VAL A 286 -13.51 7.50 9.95
C VAL A 286 -12.87 6.92 11.20
N PRO A 287 -13.67 6.38 12.15
CA PRO A 287 -13.14 5.75 13.34
C PRO A 287 -12.51 4.40 13.03
N ASN A 288 -11.44 4.06 13.73
CA ASN A 288 -10.85 2.73 13.72
C ASN A 288 -11.74 1.73 14.47
N ARG A 289 -12.07 0.58 13.86
CA ARG A 289 -12.96 -0.43 14.44
C ARG A 289 -12.41 -1.84 14.32
N VAL A 290 -12.80 -2.69 15.26
CA VAL A 290 -12.54 -4.14 15.22
C VAL A 290 -13.83 -4.87 15.58
N ALA A 291 -14.31 -5.73 14.69
CA ALA A 291 -15.53 -6.54 14.87
C ALA A 291 -16.76 -5.69 15.30
N GLY A 292 -16.95 -4.52 14.68
CA GLY A 292 -18.06 -3.60 14.96
C GLY A 292 -17.83 -2.65 16.13
N TYR A 293 -16.79 -2.85 16.91
CA TYR A 293 -16.48 -1.98 18.08
C TYR A 293 -15.42 -0.95 17.72
N GLU A 294 -15.68 0.29 18.10
CA GLU A 294 -14.73 1.39 17.93
C GLU A 294 -13.54 1.21 18.88
N ILE A 295 -12.33 1.41 18.36
CA ILE A 295 -11.11 1.39 19.18
C ILE A 295 -11.07 2.70 19.98
N PRO A 296 -10.97 2.64 21.32
CA PRO A 296 -10.92 3.83 22.15
C PRO A 296 -9.73 4.74 21.80
N GLU A 297 -9.94 6.06 21.77
CA GLU A 297 -8.89 7.05 21.53
C GLU A 297 -7.71 6.88 22.49
N SER A 298 -8.00 6.60 23.78
CA SER A 298 -6.95 6.34 24.77
C SER A 298 -6.06 5.15 24.43
N PHE A 299 -6.57 4.15 23.72
CA PHE A 299 -5.76 3.03 23.24
C PHE A 299 -4.90 3.46 22.05
N ILE A 300 -5.49 4.23 21.11
CA ILE A 300 -4.77 4.76 19.94
C ILE A 300 -3.61 5.64 20.42
N GLU A 301 -3.85 6.56 21.33
CA GLU A 301 -2.83 7.43 21.92
C GLU A 301 -1.72 6.62 22.61
N ALA A 302 -2.09 5.66 23.45
CA ALA A 302 -1.14 4.83 24.19
C ALA A 302 -0.25 3.96 23.30
N THR A 303 -0.73 3.62 22.10
CA THR A 303 0.01 2.75 21.15
C THR A 303 0.69 3.52 20.02
N THR A 304 0.49 4.84 19.94
CA THR A 304 1.13 5.67 18.89
C THR A 304 2.66 5.57 18.97
N PRO A 305 3.36 5.26 17.85
CA PRO A 305 4.81 5.19 17.83
C PRO A 305 5.49 6.46 18.35
N GLY A 306 6.54 6.30 19.14
CA GLY A 306 7.29 7.41 19.77
C GLY A 306 6.74 7.85 21.14
N GLN A 307 5.54 7.44 21.54
CA GLN A 307 5.02 7.66 22.88
C GLN A 307 5.28 6.48 23.83
N THR A 308 5.50 5.30 23.30
CA THR A 308 5.85 4.11 24.06
C THR A 308 7.38 3.99 24.18
N ASN A 309 7.91 3.96 25.39
CA ASN A 309 9.33 3.72 25.69
C ASN A 309 9.80 2.28 25.38
N TRP A 310 9.07 1.53 24.57
CA TRP A 310 9.36 0.14 24.25
C TRP A 310 10.60 -0.01 23.36
N HIS A 311 11.00 1.05 22.67
CA HIS A 311 12.20 1.11 21.84
C HIS A 311 13.45 1.59 22.58
N ALA A 312 13.36 1.81 23.88
CA ALA A 312 14.57 1.76 24.68
C ALA A 312 15.19 0.39 24.39
N ALA A 313 16.27 0.35 23.63
CA ALA A 313 17.04 -0.87 23.44
C ALA A 313 17.10 -1.56 24.80
N PRO A 314 16.76 -2.86 24.90
CA PRO A 314 16.74 -3.53 26.19
C PRO A 314 18.03 -3.18 26.88
N ALA A 315 17.94 -2.65 28.11
CA ALA A 315 19.09 -2.16 28.83
C ALA A 315 20.21 -3.20 28.68
N PHE A 316 21.38 -2.76 28.27
CA PHE A 316 22.50 -3.64 28.02
C PHE A 316 22.67 -4.49 29.28
N ASP A 317 22.56 -5.82 29.15
CA ASP A 317 22.75 -6.77 30.20
C ASP A 317 24.11 -7.44 30.00
N PRO A 318 25.10 -7.12 30.85
CA PRO A 318 26.45 -7.65 30.72
C PRO A 318 26.49 -9.18 30.73
N GLN A 319 25.65 -9.83 31.52
CA GLN A 319 25.64 -11.29 31.67
C GLN A 319 25.06 -11.96 30.41
N LEU A 320 23.94 -11.44 29.91
CA LEU A 320 23.34 -11.95 28.69
C LEU A 320 24.23 -11.70 27.47
N TYR A 321 24.93 -10.57 27.45
CA TYR A 321 25.90 -10.28 26.39
C TYR A 321 27.08 -11.29 26.41
N LEU A 322 27.65 -11.62 27.57
CA LEU A 322 28.72 -12.61 27.68
C LEU A 322 28.23 -14.02 27.31
N LEU A 323 27.00 -14.40 27.68
CA LEU A 323 26.39 -15.65 27.25
C LEU A 323 26.23 -15.75 25.73
N ALA A 324 25.86 -14.66 25.10
CA ALA A 324 25.72 -14.59 23.64
C ALA A 324 27.06 -14.52 22.90
N ASN A 325 28.14 -14.13 23.58
CA ASN A 325 29.47 -13.92 23.01
C ASN A 325 30.53 -14.59 23.85
N PRO A 326 30.67 -15.95 23.80
CA PRO A 326 31.60 -16.71 24.64
C PRO A 326 33.07 -16.31 24.46
N ASP A 327 33.46 -15.82 23.31
CA ASP A 327 34.80 -15.31 23.02
C ASP A 327 35.11 -14.04 23.81
N VAL A 328 34.14 -13.16 24.00
CA VAL A 328 34.26 -11.95 24.83
C VAL A 328 34.35 -12.34 26.29
N ALA A 329 33.56 -13.33 26.73
CA ALA A 329 33.61 -13.87 28.07
C ALA A 329 34.98 -14.50 28.38
N ALA A 330 35.54 -15.27 27.42
CA ALA A 330 36.87 -15.89 27.57
C ALA A 330 38.01 -14.87 27.58
N ALA A 331 37.83 -13.72 26.91
CA ALA A 331 38.83 -12.64 26.89
C ALA A 331 38.87 -11.84 28.20
N GLY A 332 37.90 -11.98 29.11
CA GLY A 332 37.83 -11.31 30.39
C GLY A 332 37.72 -9.77 30.30
N VAL A 333 37.27 -9.26 29.17
CA VAL A 333 37.10 -7.80 28.94
C VAL A 333 35.76 -7.34 29.48
N ASP A 334 35.67 -6.05 29.83
CA ASP A 334 34.41 -5.45 30.25
C ASP A 334 33.37 -5.54 29.13
N PRO A 335 32.24 -6.20 29.37
CA PRO A 335 31.26 -6.45 28.28
C PRO A 335 30.61 -5.21 27.75
N GLU A 336 30.39 -4.17 28.55
CA GLU A 336 29.76 -2.93 28.10
C GLU A 336 30.75 -2.10 27.26
N GLN A 337 31.99 -2.00 27.72
CA GLN A 337 33.05 -1.34 26.93
C GLN A 337 33.30 -2.08 25.63
N HIS A 338 33.37 -3.40 25.64
CA HIS A 338 33.54 -4.19 24.45
C HIS A 338 32.39 -3.94 23.47
N TYR A 339 31.13 -3.94 23.93
CA TYR A 339 29.98 -3.71 23.11
C TYR A 339 30.01 -2.31 22.47
N LEU A 340 30.30 -1.28 23.25
CA LEU A 340 30.34 0.11 22.75
C LEU A 340 31.46 0.34 21.73
N GLN A 341 32.63 -0.24 21.95
CA GLN A 341 33.84 -0.01 21.11
C GLN A 341 33.86 -0.92 19.87
N HIS A 342 33.39 -2.15 19.99
CA HIS A 342 33.49 -3.18 18.95
C HIS A 342 32.18 -3.85 18.64
N GLY A 343 31.39 -4.27 19.61
CA GLY A 343 30.25 -5.15 19.48
C GLY A 343 29.15 -4.56 18.59
N LYS A 344 28.87 -3.26 18.66
CA LYS A 344 27.92 -2.58 17.77
C LYS A 344 28.35 -2.67 16.31
N ARG A 345 29.62 -2.39 16.01
CA ARG A 345 30.18 -2.45 14.65
C ARG A 345 30.24 -3.87 14.12
N GLU A 346 30.50 -4.84 14.99
CA GLU A 346 30.56 -6.27 14.67
C GLU A 346 29.19 -6.95 14.66
N LYS A 347 28.11 -6.20 14.94
CA LYS A 347 26.73 -6.70 15.04
C LYS A 347 26.60 -7.90 16.00
N ARG A 348 27.32 -7.84 17.14
CA ARG A 348 27.28 -8.86 18.19
C ARG A 348 25.88 -8.97 18.80
N ARG A 349 25.44 -10.20 19.10
CA ARG A 349 24.18 -10.44 19.80
C ARG A 349 24.22 -9.87 21.20
N LEU A 350 23.14 -9.20 21.62
CA LEU A 350 22.99 -8.71 22.99
C LEU A 350 22.51 -9.81 23.97
N ARG A 351 21.90 -10.86 23.42
CA ARG A 351 21.32 -12.00 24.19
C ARG A 351 21.51 -13.29 23.40
N PRO A 352 21.54 -14.45 24.07
CA PRO A 352 21.65 -15.77 23.45
C PRO A 352 20.64 -16.06 22.36
#